data_d2482b946e2f3422c6b2c80ef927d6de
#
_entry.id   d2482b946e2f3422c6b2c80ef927d6de
#
_cell.length_a   1.000
_cell.length_b   1.000
_cell.length_c   1.000
_cell.angle_alpha   90.00
_cell.angle_beta   90.00
_cell.angle_gamma   90.00
#
_symmetry.space_group_name_H-M   'P 1'
#
loop_
_entity.id
_entity.type
_entity.pdbx_description
1 polymer ?
#
loop_
_entity_poly.entity_id
_entity_poly.type
_entity_poly.pdbx_seq_one_letter_code
_entity_poly.pdbx_strand_id
1 'polypeptide(L)'
;MIVEMLEDAGMDQKQAIAALGALAQETRLALFRLLVTSGPEGLPAGAIAARLGVLPSSLSFHLQQLVHAGLITQRRSSRQLIYSAEYGKMNALLAYLTENCCGRDAIWGPVCDPAAGCADAAPNTTAA
;
A
#
# COMPACT_ATOMS: atom_id res chain seq x y z
N MET A 1 -20.30 14.08 -1.42
CA MET A 1 -21.13 13.89 -0.47
C MET A 1 -20.76 12.92 0.56
N ILE A 2 -21.63 12.72 1.47
CA ILE A 2 -21.34 11.80 2.54
C ILE A 2 -21.04 10.44 2.03
N VAL A 3 -21.67 10.06 1.00
CA VAL A 3 -21.46 8.75 0.45
C VAL A 3 -20.02 8.58 0.07
N GLU A 4 -19.41 9.56 -0.49
CA GLU A 4 -18.05 9.46 -0.87
C GLU A 4 -17.16 9.30 0.33
N MET A 5 -17.45 9.93 1.39
CA MET A 5 -16.64 9.81 2.56
C MET A 5 -16.72 8.40 3.08
N LEU A 6 -17.87 7.83 3.03
CA LEU A 6 -18.02 6.49 3.55
C LEU A 6 -17.23 5.54 2.66
N GLU A 7 -17.19 5.80 1.40
CA GLU A 7 -16.49 4.93 0.52
C GLU A 7 -15.02 5.06 0.76
N ASP A 8 -14.54 6.19 1.16
CA ASP A 8 -13.13 6.33 1.39
C ASP A 8 -12.72 5.45 2.55
N ALA A 9 -13.61 5.21 3.45
CA ALA A 9 -13.27 4.41 4.62
C ALA A 9 -13.00 2.98 4.21
N GLY A 10 -13.46 2.57 3.08
CA GLY A 10 -13.25 1.21 2.65
C GLY A 10 -12.81 1.15 1.21
N MET A 11 -12.54 0.00 0.74
CA MET A 11 -12.08 -0.19 -0.61
C MET A 11 -13.07 -1.09 -1.31
N ASP A 12 -13.43 -0.79 -2.55
CA ASP A 12 -14.34 -1.66 -3.27
C ASP A 12 -13.52 -2.54 -4.20
N GLN A 13 -14.18 -3.46 -4.86
CA GLN A 13 -13.50 -4.42 -5.71
C GLN A 13 -12.73 -3.75 -6.84
N LYS A 14 -13.28 -2.72 -7.43
CA LYS A 14 -12.64 -2.04 -8.51
C LYS A 14 -11.34 -1.38 -8.04
N GLN A 15 -11.36 -0.77 -6.88
CA GLN A 15 -10.18 -0.13 -6.36
C GLN A 15 -9.14 -1.19 -5.99
N ALA A 16 -9.60 -2.31 -5.47
CA ALA A 16 -8.68 -3.38 -5.10
C ALA A 16 -7.99 -3.94 -6.34
N ILE A 17 -8.73 -4.12 -7.43
CA ILE A 17 -8.15 -4.64 -8.65
C ILE A 17 -7.13 -3.66 -9.21
N ALA A 18 -7.43 -2.37 -9.16
CA ALA A 18 -6.50 -1.38 -9.66
C ALA A 18 -5.21 -1.40 -8.84
N ALA A 19 -5.33 -1.52 -7.53
CA ALA A 19 -4.16 -1.53 -6.67
C ALA A 19 -3.33 -2.79 -6.91
N LEU A 20 -3.99 -3.93 -6.99
CA LEU A 20 -3.27 -5.18 -7.21
C LEU A 20 -2.63 -5.19 -8.59
N GLY A 21 -3.32 -4.63 -9.58
CA GLY A 21 -2.76 -4.57 -10.92
C GLY A 21 -1.52 -3.69 -10.97
N ALA A 22 -1.53 -2.59 -10.24
CA ALA A 22 -0.39 -1.71 -10.22
C ALA A 22 0.79 -2.40 -9.55
N LEU A 23 0.53 -3.25 -8.56
CA LEU A 23 1.59 -3.95 -7.87
C LEU A 23 2.03 -5.23 -8.60
N ALA A 24 1.27 -5.64 -9.59
CA ALA A 24 1.57 -6.89 -10.28
C ALA A 24 2.63 -6.72 -11.36
N GLN A 25 3.73 -6.12 -11.00
CA GLN A 25 4.84 -5.93 -11.91
C GLN A 25 6.08 -5.81 -11.03
N GLU A 26 7.11 -6.53 -11.39
CA GLU A 26 8.29 -6.63 -10.57
C GLU A 26 8.84 -5.32 -10.06
N THR A 27 9.07 -4.39 -10.93
CA THR A 27 9.65 -3.13 -10.52
C THR A 27 8.70 -2.33 -9.63
N ARG A 28 7.42 -2.35 -9.96
CA ARG A 28 6.47 -1.58 -9.17
C ARG A 28 6.31 -2.15 -7.78
N LEU A 29 6.35 -3.47 -7.67
CA LEU A 29 6.25 -4.07 -6.34
C LEU A 29 7.47 -3.70 -5.52
N ALA A 30 8.66 -3.77 -6.12
CA ALA A 30 9.88 -3.40 -5.42
C ALA A 30 9.85 -1.93 -5.03
N LEU A 31 9.33 -1.08 -5.92
CA LEU A 31 9.26 0.34 -5.66
C LEU A 31 8.33 0.61 -4.48
N PHE A 32 7.17 -0.01 -4.48
CA PHE A 32 6.21 0.20 -3.41
C PHE A 32 6.79 -0.26 -2.08
N ARG A 33 7.44 -1.42 -2.07
CA ARG A 33 8.02 -1.93 -0.83
C ARG A 33 9.14 -1.02 -0.33
N LEU A 34 9.91 -0.45 -1.25
CA LEU A 34 10.96 0.47 -0.87
C LEU A 34 10.34 1.68 -0.16
N LEU A 35 9.26 2.22 -0.71
CA LEU A 35 8.63 3.38 -0.12
C LEU A 35 7.96 3.05 1.21
N VAL A 36 7.42 1.87 1.32
CA VAL A 36 6.79 1.45 2.58
C VAL A 36 7.84 1.46 3.69
N THR A 37 9.03 0.95 3.40
CA THR A 37 10.05 0.88 4.43
C THR A 37 10.78 2.21 4.63
N SER A 38 10.63 3.15 3.69
CA SER A 38 11.31 4.43 3.82
C SER A 38 10.58 5.39 4.76
N GLY A 39 9.36 5.09 5.08
CA GLY A 39 8.63 5.94 6.02
C GLY A 39 7.90 7.07 5.32
N PRO A 40 7.13 7.82 6.07
CA PRO A 40 6.32 8.89 5.50
C PRO A 40 7.12 10.03 4.87
N GLU A 41 8.39 10.12 5.18
CA GLU A 41 9.20 11.17 4.61
C GLU A 41 9.40 10.93 3.14
N GLY A 42 9.41 9.67 2.74
CA GLY A 42 9.50 9.33 1.33
C GLY A 42 10.87 9.52 0.71
N LEU A 43 10.93 9.40 -0.59
CA LEU A 43 12.19 9.52 -1.32
C LEU A 43 11.95 10.26 -2.62
N PRO A 44 12.94 11.01 -3.09
CA PRO A 44 12.83 11.64 -4.40
C PRO A 44 13.08 10.61 -5.49
N ALA A 45 12.57 10.85 -6.68
CA ALA A 45 12.68 9.92 -7.77
C ALA A 45 14.13 9.48 -8.05
N GLY A 46 15.06 10.40 -7.96
CA GLY A 46 16.45 10.04 -8.21
C GLY A 46 16.97 8.99 -7.24
N ALA A 47 16.61 9.14 -5.97
CA ALA A 47 17.05 8.18 -4.98
C ALA A 47 16.39 6.83 -5.21
N ILE A 48 15.13 6.83 -5.63
CA ILE A 48 14.43 5.59 -5.89
C ILE A 48 15.10 4.87 -7.08
N ALA A 49 15.39 5.62 -8.14
CA ALA A 49 16.01 5.02 -9.31
C ALA A 49 17.35 4.40 -8.96
N ALA A 50 18.12 5.10 -8.15
CA ALA A 50 19.42 4.59 -7.76
C ALA A 50 19.30 3.31 -6.92
N ARG A 51 18.37 3.30 -5.99
CA ARG A 51 18.22 2.13 -5.15
C ARG A 51 17.68 0.93 -5.88
N LEU A 52 16.82 1.15 -6.88
CA LEU A 52 16.25 0.04 -7.61
C LEU A 52 17.08 -0.34 -8.83
N GLY A 53 18.03 0.52 -9.18
CA GLY A 53 18.86 0.24 -10.35
C GLY A 53 18.07 0.31 -11.66
N VAL A 54 17.11 1.23 -11.75
CA VAL A 54 16.34 1.35 -12.98
C VAL A 54 16.57 2.72 -13.60
N LEU A 55 16.31 2.81 -14.89
CA LEU A 55 16.50 4.07 -15.58
C LEU A 55 15.42 5.05 -15.16
N PRO A 56 15.77 6.32 -15.00
CA PRO A 56 14.78 7.31 -14.61
C PRO A 56 13.57 7.38 -15.54
N SER A 57 13.77 7.15 -16.83
CA SER A 57 12.65 7.21 -17.76
C SER A 57 11.66 6.07 -17.49
N SER A 58 12.16 4.90 -17.16
CA SER A 58 11.29 3.78 -16.88
C SER A 58 10.63 4.01 -15.55
N LEU A 59 11.36 4.57 -14.61
CA LEU A 59 10.84 4.79 -13.29
C LEU A 59 9.66 5.74 -13.33
N SER A 60 9.70 6.76 -14.17
CA SER A 60 8.61 7.71 -14.26
C SER A 60 7.30 7.01 -14.57
N PHE A 61 7.33 6.07 -15.46
CA PHE A 61 6.13 5.35 -15.84
C PHE A 61 5.61 4.54 -14.64
N HIS A 62 6.52 3.87 -13.96
CA HIS A 62 6.09 3.06 -12.82
C HIS A 62 5.55 3.92 -11.68
N LEU A 63 6.17 5.08 -11.46
CA LEU A 63 5.68 5.97 -10.42
C LEU A 63 4.27 6.44 -10.75
N GLN A 64 4.02 6.76 -12.02
CA GLN A 64 2.71 7.22 -12.40
C GLN A 64 1.66 6.13 -12.20
N GLN A 65 2.01 4.90 -12.51
CA GLN A 65 1.07 3.81 -12.33
C GLN A 65 0.68 3.65 -10.86
N LEU A 66 1.64 3.79 -9.98
CA LEU A 66 1.35 3.65 -8.56
C LEU A 66 0.59 4.86 -8.01
N VAL A 67 0.89 6.05 -8.51
CA VAL A 67 0.18 7.23 -8.07
C VAL A 67 -1.29 7.14 -8.54
N HIS A 68 -1.50 6.67 -9.76
CA HIS A 68 -2.84 6.55 -10.29
C HIS A 68 -3.65 5.54 -9.49
N ALA A 69 -3.04 4.49 -9.03
CA ALA A 69 -3.72 3.50 -8.24
C ALA A 69 -3.94 3.95 -6.79
N GLY A 70 -3.39 5.09 -6.43
CA GLY A 70 -3.54 5.60 -5.08
C GLY A 70 -2.65 4.95 -4.05
N LEU A 71 -1.67 4.16 -4.49
CA LEU A 71 -0.81 3.47 -3.55
C LEU A 71 0.34 4.31 -3.04
N ILE A 72 0.72 5.34 -3.78
CA ILE A 72 1.75 6.24 -3.32
C ILE A 72 1.29 7.65 -3.62
N THR A 73 1.87 8.60 -2.91
CA THR A 73 1.54 9.99 -3.11
C THR A 73 2.80 10.73 -3.47
N GLN A 74 2.64 11.90 -4.08
CA GLN A 74 3.81 12.69 -4.41
C GLN A 74 3.57 14.09 -3.88
N ARG A 75 4.60 14.71 -3.41
CA ARG A 75 4.51 16.06 -2.94
C ARG A 75 5.74 16.80 -3.39
N ARG A 76 5.61 18.10 -3.55
CA ARG A 76 6.74 18.87 -4.01
C ARG A 76 7.51 19.40 -2.80
N SER A 77 8.80 19.24 -2.81
CA SER A 77 9.63 19.74 -1.74
C SER A 77 10.76 20.45 -2.41
N SER A 78 10.79 21.77 -2.35
CA SER A 78 11.77 22.57 -3.03
C SER A 78 11.64 22.32 -4.53
N ARG A 79 12.61 21.77 -5.16
CA ARG A 79 12.54 21.54 -6.57
C ARG A 79 12.34 20.10 -6.90
N GLN A 80 12.14 19.26 -5.91
CA GLN A 80 12.00 17.86 -6.14
C GLN A 80 10.60 17.37 -5.85
N LEU A 81 10.26 16.27 -6.45
CA LEU A 81 9.02 15.60 -6.13
C LEU A 81 9.41 14.44 -5.23
N ILE A 82 8.77 14.37 -4.09
CA ILE A 82 9.04 13.31 -3.12
C ILE A 82 7.88 12.34 -3.15
N TYR A 83 8.18 11.06 -3.21
CA TYR A 83 7.15 10.04 -3.25
C TYR A 83 7.15 9.25 -1.95
N SER A 84 5.98 8.94 -1.44
CA SER A 84 5.88 8.15 -0.22
C SER A 84 4.69 7.21 -0.34
N ALA A 85 4.72 6.12 0.41
CA ALA A 85 3.65 5.16 0.36
C ALA A 85 2.40 5.75 1.00
N GLU A 86 1.26 5.40 0.46
CA GLU A 86 0.01 5.85 1.03
C GLU A 86 -0.42 4.73 1.96
N TYR A 87 -0.04 4.79 3.22
CA TYR A 87 -0.29 3.72 4.16
C TYR A 87 -1.78 3.43 4.37
N GLY A 88 -2.60 4.47 4.28
CA GLY A 88 -4.03 4.26 4.42
C GLY A 88 -4.58 3.35 3.33
N LYS A 89 -4.09 3.54 2.10
CA LYS A 89 -4.57 2.74 0.99
C LYS A 89 -4.02 1.32 1.12
N MET A 90 -2.79 1.19 1.60
CA MET A 90 -2.22 -0.13 1.78
C MET A 90 -3.02 -0.90 2.81
N ASN A 91 -3.34 -0.26 3.92
CA ASN A 91 -4.10 -0.93 4.96
C ASN A 91 -5.52 -1.26 4.48
N ALA A 92 -6.11 -0.39 3.66
CA ALA A 92 -7.43 -0.66 3.14
C ALA A 92 -7.42 -1.88 2.23
N LEU A 93 -6.36 -2.03 1.43
CA LEU A 93 -6.26 -3.18 0.56
C LEU A 93 -6.13 -4.46 1.37
N LEU A 94 -5.29 -4.43 2.39
CA LEU A 94 -5.12 -5.61 3.22
C LEU A 94 -6.43 -5.96 3.93
N ALA A 95 -7.13 -4.96 4.40
CA ALA A 95 -8.38 -5.19 5.08
C ALA A 95 -9.41 -5.78 4.12
N TYR A 96 -9.44 -5.27 2.89
CA TYR A 96 -10.38 -5.77 1.91
C TYR A 96 -10.10 -7.24 1.59
N LEU A 97 -8.82 -7.57 1.40
CA LEU A 97 -8.48 -8.93 1.04
C LEU A 97 -8.74 -9.93 2.15
N THR A 98 -8.68 -9.47 3.38
CA THR A 98 -8.88 -10.39 4.49
C THR A 98 -10.22 -10.22 5.17
N GLU A 99 -11.11 -9.47 4.55
CA GLU A 99 -12.42 -9.25 5.11
C GLU A 99 -13.10 -10.55 5.37
N ASN A 100 -13.65 -10.73 6.54
CA ASN A 100 -14.32 -11.96 6.94
C ASN A 100 -13.43 -13.19 6.81
N CYS A 101 -12.16 -13.00 7.03
CA CYS A 101 -11.23 -14.11 6.95
C CYS A 101 -11.65 -15.21 7.86
N CYS A 102 -11.60 -16.42 7.39
CA CYS A 102 -11.99 -17.59 8.12
C CYS A 102 -13.44 -17.52 8.58
N GLY A 103 -14.24 -16.80 7.85
CA GLY A 103 -15.63 -16.70 8.21
C GLY A 103 -15.87 -15.79 9.39
N ARG A 104 -14.87 -15.06 9.81
CA ARG A 104 -15.05 -14.18 10.94
C ARG A 104 -15.19 -12.76 10.55
N ASP A 105 -15.68 -11.97 11.47
CA ASP A 105 -15.84 -10.58 11.21
C ASP A 105 -14.55 -9.85 11.17
N ALA A 106 -14.62 -8.64 10.75
CA ALA A 106 -13.45 -7.85 10.65
C ALA A 106 -12.86 -7.53 12.01
N ILE A 107 -13.43 -8.00 13.04
CA ILE A 107 -12.88 -7.72 14.34
C ILE A 107 -11.47 -8.24 14.40
N TRP A 108 -11.13 -9.15 13.51
CA TRP A 108 -9.79 -9.67 13.55
C TRP A 108 -8.87 -8.65 12.94
N GLY A 109 -9.42 -7.64 12.31
CA GLY A 109 -8.61 -6.59 11.77
C GLY A 109 -7.57 -7.10 10.83
N PRO A 110 -6.48 -6.42 10.75
CA PRO A 110 -5.42 -6.79 9.84
C PRO A 110 -4.97 -8.12 10.31
N VAL A 111 -5.16 -9.05 9.53
CA VAL A 111 -4.77 -10.36 9.83
C VAL A 111 -3.40 -10.57 10.37
N CYS A 112 -2.43 -10.26 9.74
CA CYS A 112 -1.11 -10.51 10.22
C CYS A 112 -0.38 -9.24 10.48
N ASP A 113 -0.31 -8.88 11.69
CA ASP A 113 0.45 -7.72 12.06
C ASP A 113 1.85 -8.26 12.33
N PRO A 114 2.79 -7.95 11.54
CA PRO A 114 4.13 -8.46 11.70
C PRO A 114 4.65 -8.25 13.11
N ALA A 115 4.27 -7.16 13.71
CA ALA A 115 4.77 -6.88 15.03
C ALA A 115 4.10 -7.76 16.06
N ALA A 116 2.82 -7.92 15.95
CA ALA A 116 2.10 -8.72 16.91
C ALA A 116 2.16 -10.19 16.56
N GLY A 117 2.39 -10.44 15.32
CA GLY A 117 2.44 -11.85 14.95
C GLY A 117 1.10 -12.44 14.65
N CYS A 118 0.99 -13.07 13.53
CA CYS A 118 -0.26 -13.70 13.19
C CYS A 118 -0.53 -14.78 14.19
N ALA A 119 0.47 -15.34 14.68
CA ALA A 119 0.31 -16.42 15.60
C ALA A 119 -0.44 -15.98 16.82
N ASP A 120 -0.20 -14.85 17.26
CA ASP A 120 -0.85 -14.41 18.44
C ASP A 120 -2.29 -14.34 18.22
N ALA A 121 -2.69 -13.84 17.17
CA ALA A 121 -4.08 -13.72 16.97
C ALA A 121 -4.67 -15.08 17.03
N ALA A 122 -4.02 -15.94 16.48
CA ALA A 122 -4.54 -17.24 16.41
C ALA A 122 -4.66 -17.85 17.73
N PRO A 123 -3.60 -17.91 18.36
CA PRO A 123 -3.62 -18.58 19.59
C PRO A 123 -4.71 -18.10 20.43
N ASN A 124 -4.77 -16.98 20.43
CA ASN A 124 -5.67 -16.44 21.22
C ASN A 124 -6.81 -17.13 21.09
N THR A 125 -6.84 -17.48 20.17
CA THR A 125 -7.98 -18.04 19.87
C THR A 125 -7.96 -19.15 20.63
N THR A 126 -6.96 -19.54 20.70
CA THR A 126 -6.84 -20.64 21.32
C THR A 126 -7.57 -20.52 22.36
N ALA A 127 -7.46 -19.56 22.63
CA ALA A 127 -8.12 -19.36 23.72
C ALA A 127 -9.16 -20.27 23.56
N ALA A 128 -9.31 -20.51 22.66
CA ALA A 128 -10.32 -21.30 22.56
C ALA A 128 -10.47 -22.41 23.27
#